data_a26c090b6654685f5bbbe7446e973320
#
_entry.id   a26c090b6654685f5bbbe7446e973320
#
_cell.length_a   1.000
_cell.length_b   1.000
_cell.length_c   1.000
_cell.angle_alpha   90.00
_cell.angle_beta   90.00
_cell.angle_gamma   90.00
#
_symmetry.space_group_name_H-M   'P 1'
#
loop_
_entity.id
_entity.type
_entity.pdbx_description
1 polymer ?
#
loop_
_entity_poly.entity_id
_entity_poly.type
_entity_poly.pdbx_seq_one_letter_code
_entity_poly.pdbx_strand_id
1 'polypeptide(L)'
;SAVYVGLAATLNELNPEEKEAATWMLNNVANSQYISFEDVQAGRVDLSECEIMWWHLHIDGGIDNMDKFEKAAPAAISALVKMKDLYNNGMNLLLTRYATYYAAKLGATLDGNNPNNCWGQSEESGEIVGGAWNFFIQGHESHALYQNLAMNNGETNKVYTFDTGYRTTNSTAQWHIGSDWGGYATNEVWRTNHGGVDLGYGGDGAIVAWEYLSEGSRGSIVCIGSGCYDWYAYGIDASADKYHGNVAKLTKNAIDYLTGK
;
A
#
# COMPACT_ATOMS: atom_id res chain seq x y z
N SER A 1 -18.02 5.46 -6.01
CA SER A 1 -17.21 4.74 -6.99
C SER A 1 -15.79 4.55 -6.48
N ALA A 2 -15.05 3.67 -7.12
CA ALA A 2 -13.68 3.33 -6.76
C ALA A 2 -12.77 3.42 -7.99
N VAL A 3 -11.54 3.87 -7.78
CA VAL A 3 -10.57 4.09 -8.86
C VAL A 3 -9.24 3.42 -8.52
N TYR A 4 -8.68 2.69 -9.49
CA TYR A 4 -7.26 2.39 -9.49
C TYR A 4 -6.55 3.47 -10.30
N VAL A 5 -5.64 4.20 -9.67
CA VAL A 5 -4.86 5.25 -10.34
C VAL A 5 -3.44 4.74 -10.60
N GLY A 6 -2.92 5.00 -11.79
CA GLY A 6 -1.57 4.59 -12.16
C GLY A 6 -0.84 5.63 -12.99
N LEU A 7 0.45 5.36 -13.21
CA LEU A 7 1.32 6.24 -14.00
C LEU A 7 1.14 6.04 -15.51
N ALA A 8 0.80 4.81 -15.94
CA ALA A 8 0.59 4.50 -17.34
C ALA A 8 -0.73 5.05 -17.86
N ALA A 9 -0.79 5.37 -19.14
CA ALA A 9 -2.00 5.90 -19.78
C ALA A 9 -3.17 4.91 -19.73
N THR A 10 -2.87 3.60 -19.84
CA THR A 10 -3.85 2.51 -19.77
C THR A 10 -3.39 1.40 -18.84
N LEU A 11 -4.32 0.61 -18.35
CA LEU A 11 -4.04 -0.55 -17.51
C LEU A 11 -3.07 -1.54 -18.18
N ASN A 12 -3.23 -1.77 -19.48
CA ASN A 12 -2.39 -2.73 -20.20
C ASN A 12 -0.93 -2.31 -20.33
N GLU A 13 -0.61 -1.04 -20.14
CA GLU A 13 0.74 -0.51 -20.18
C GLU A 13 1.44 -0.54 -18.81
N LEU A 14 0.74 -0.91 -17.75
CA LEU A 14 1.32 -1.09 -16.42
C LEU A 14 2.34 -2.24 -16.42
N ASN A 15 3.31 -2.19 -15.51
CA ASN A 15 4.19 -3.34 -15.27
C ASN A 15 3.38 -4.54 -14.74
N PRO A 16 3.90 -5.77 -14.79
CA PRO A 16 3.15 -6.97 -14.39
C PRO A 16 2.60 -6.91 -12.97
N GLU A 17 3.36 -6.39 -12.01
CA GLU A 17 2.95 -6.25 -10.62
C GLU A 17 1.71 -5.35 -10.47
N GLU A 18 1.76 -4.17 -11.05
CA GLU A 18 0.65 -3.20 -11.00
C GLU A 18 -0.53 -3.65 -11.84
N LYS A 19 -0.27 -4.32 -12.97
CA LYS A 19 -1.33 -4.86 -13.83
C LYS A 19 -2.17 -5.92 -13.12
N GLU A 20 -1.53 -6.83 -12.38
CA GLU A 20 -2.26 -7.84 -11.60
C GLU A 20 -3.17 -7.17 -10.56
N ALA A 21 -2.65 -6.18 -9.85
CA ALA A 21 -3.42 -5.42 -8.85
C ALA A 21 -4.62 -4.71 -9.48
N ALA A 22 -4.39 -3.95 -10.55
CA ALA A 22 -5.44 -3.20 -11.24
C ALA A 22 -6.50 -4.12 -11.85
N THR A 23 -6.09 -5.20 -12.48
CA THR A 23 -6.99 -6.20 -13.06
C THR A 23 -7.88 -6.83 -12.00
N TRP A 24 -7.29 -7.22 -10.87
CA TRP A 24 -8.07 -7.74 -9.75
C TRP A 24 -9.12 -6.72 -9.28
N MET A 25 -8.74 -5.46 -9.11
CA MET A 25 -9.69 -4.43 -8.65
C MET A 25 -10.88 -4.31 -9.60
N LEU A 26 -10.63 -4.20 -10.91
CA LEU A 26 -11.71 -4.06 -11.89
C LEU A 26 -12.65 -5.28 -11.92
N ASN A 27 -12.14 -6.46 -11.61
CA ASN A 27 -12.93 -7.69 -11.59
C ASN A 27 -13.68 -7.94 -10.27
N ASN A 28 -13.25 -7.30 -9.17
CA ASN A 28 -13.73 -7.66 -7.82
C ASN A 28 -14.34 -6.50 -7.03
N VAL A 29 -14.14 -5.26 -7.47
CA VAL A 29 -14.68 -4.08 -6.81
C VAL A 29 -15.70 -3.43 -7.72
N ALA A 30 -16.96 -3.40 -7.28
CA ALA A 30 -18.06 -2.84 -8.07
C ALA A 30 -17.84 -1.35 -8.36
N ASN A 31 -18.25 -0.90 -9.54
CA ASN A 31 -18.14 0.49 -9.99
C ASN A 31 -16.70 1.02 -9.92
N SER A 32 -15.74 0.17 -10.26
CA SER A 32 -14.33 0.55 -10.34
C SER A 32 -13.87 0.80 -11.76
N GLN A 33 -12.87 1.65 -11.89
CA GLN A 33 -12.22 1.96 -13.17
C GLN A 33 -10.75 2.24 -12.98
N TYR A 34 -9.97 2.06 -14.04
CA TYR A 34 -8.59 2.51 -14.13
C TYR A 34 -8.56 3.93 -14.68
N ILE A 35 -7.77 4.81 -14.05
CA ILE A 35 -7.42 6.12 -14.59
C ILE A 35 -5.93 6.37 -14.44
N SER A 36 -5.35 7.22 -15.30
CA SER A 36 -3.98 7.67 -15.15
C SER A 36 -3.91 8.93 -14.28
N PHE A 37 -2.75 9.18 -13.67
CA PHE A 37 -2.50 10.47 -13.03
C PHE A 37 -2.59 11.63 -14.02
N GLU A 38 -2.24 11.40 -15.28
CA GLU A 38 -2.39 12.40 -16.34
C GLU A 38 -3.86 12.76 -16.57
N ASP A 39 -4.77 11.75 -16.52
CA ASP A 39 -6.21 12.00 -16.60
C ASP A 39 -6.71 12.86 -15.44
N VAL A 40 -6.20 12.62 -14.24
CA VAL A 40 -6.53 13.44 -13.07
C VAL A 40 -6.07 14.88 -13.28
N GLN A 41 -4.81 15.07 -13.66
CA GLN A 41 -4.24 16.40 -13.89
C GLN A 41 -4.99 17.18 -14.95
N ALA A 42 -5.33 16.51 -16.06
CA ALA A 42 -6.01 17.14 -17.19
C ALA A 42 -7.52 17.35 -16.97
N GLY A 43 -8.07 16.79 -15.90
CA GLY A 43 -9.52 16.88 -15.62
C GLY A 43 -10.37 16.09 -16.61
N ARG A 44 -9.83 15.01 -17.17
CA ARG A 44 -10.56 14.19 -18.18
C ARG A 44 -11.62 13.27 -17.57
N VAL A 45 -11.58 13.06 -16.27
CA VAL A 45 -12.49 12.14 -15.57
C VAL A 45 -13.18 12.89 -14.45
N ASP A 46 -14.49 12.71 -14.33
CA ASP A 46 -15.26 13.23 -13.21
C ASP A 46 -15.03 12.35 -11.98
N LEU A 47 -14.42 12.92 -10.95
CA LEU A 47 -14.09 12.25 -9.70
C LEU A 47 -14.97 12.71 -8.52
N SER A 48 -16.03 13.46 -8.78
CA SER A 48 -16.93 13.98 -7.74
C SER A 48 -17.58 12.88 -6.90
N GLU A 49 -17.84 11.72 -7.49
CA GLU A 49 -18.42 10.55 -6.82
C GLU A 49 -17.38 9.50 -6.44
N CYS A 50 -16.09 9.82 -6.51
CA CYS A 50 -15.02 8.89 -6.15
C CYS A 50 -14.83 8.84 -4.64
N GLU A 51 -15.12 7.70 -4.04
CA GLU A 51 -14.99 7.49 -2.59
C GLU A 51 -13.58 7.06 -2.20
N ILE A 52 -12.89 6.34 -3.10
CA ILE A 52 -11.58 5.75 -2.84
C ILE A 52 -10.76 5.66 -4.11
N MET A 53 -9.47 5.99 -3.97
CA MET A 53 -8.44 5.67 -4.95
C MET A 53 -7.43 4.71 -4.36
N TRP A 54 -7.06 3.69 -5.14
CA TRP A 54 -5.95 2.81 -4.84
C TRP A 54 -4.82 3.07 -5.82
N TRP A 55 -3.62 3.31 -5.29
CA TRP A 55 -2.37 3.35 -6.05
C TRP A 55 -1.39 2.33 -5.49
N HIS A 56 -1.02 1.38 -6.33
CA HIS A 56 -0.02 0.35 -6.04
C HIS A 56 1.20 0.63 -6.92
N LEU A 57 2.30 1.08 -6.31
CA LEU A 57 3.49 1.45 -7.06
C LEU A 57 4.59 0.42 -6.86
N HIS A 58 4.99 -0.25 -7.94
CA HIS A 58 6.15 -1.13 -7.99
C HIS A 58 7.25 -0.49 -8.84
N ILE A 59 8.48 -0.53 -8.33
CA ILE A 59 9.67 -0.05 -9.03
C ILE A 59 10.72 -1.16 -8.90
N ASP A 60 11.17 -1.70 -10.04
CA ASP A 60 12.21 -2.73 -10.07
C ASP A 60 13.49 -2.23 -9.41
N GLY A 61 14.02 -3.03 -8.48
CA GLY A 61 15.18 -2.66 -7.68
C GLY A 61 14.88 -1.73 -6.51
N GLY A 62 13.64 -1.26 -6.40
CA GLY A 62 13.19 -0.42 -5.30
C GLY A 62 13.68 1.02 -5.34
N ILE A 63 13.20 1.79 -4.37
CA ILE A 63 13.64 3.16 -4.08
C ILE A 63 13.83 3.30 -2.57
N ASP A 64 14.64 4.27 -2.14
CA ASP A 64 14.96 4.48 -0.74
C ASP A 64 14.88 5.95 -0.29
N ASN A 65 14.43 6.86 -1.15
CA ASN A 65 14.26 8.27 -0.79
C ASN A 65 13.23 8.98 -1.67
N MET A 66 12.80 10.17 -1.23
CA MET A 66 11.78 10.98 -1.90
C MET A 66 12.22 11.47 -3.28
N ASP A 67 13.49 11.79 -3.46
CA ASP A 67 14.00 12.26 -4.77
C ASP A 67 13.84 11.16 -5.84
N LYS A 68 14.16 9.93 -5.51
CA LYS A 68 13.93 8.78 -6.40
C LYS A 68 12.44 8.52 -6.66
N PHE A 69 11.60 8.70 -5.65
CA PHE A 69 10.16 8.58 -5.82
C PHE A 69 9.64 9.62 -6.81
N GLU A 70 10.00 10.88 -6.65
CA GLU A 70 9.56 11.96 -7.54
C GLU A 70 10.01 11.71 -9.00
N LYS A 71 11.22 11.22 -9.18
CA LYS A 71 11.76 10.90 -10.52
C LYS A 71 11.06 9.68 -11.15
N ALA A 72 10.66 8.71 -10.34
CA ALA A 72 9.95 7.51 -10.81
C ALA A 72 8.46 7.78 -11.09
N ALA A 73 7.86 8.76 -10.45
CA ALA A 73 6.43 9.05 -10.51
C ALA A 73 6.12 10.50 -10.91
N PRO A 74 6.68 11.03 -12.01
CA PRO A 74 6.52 12.44 -12.36
C PRO A 74 5.06 12.82 -12.62
N ALA A 75 4.24 11.94 -13.18
CA ALA A 75 2.82 12.21 -13.42
C ALA A 75 2.03 12.37 -12.12
N ALA A 76 2.39 11.61 -11.07
CA ALA A 76 1.76 11.76 -9.75
C ALA A 76 2.12 13.09 -9.09
N ILE A 77 3.34 13.55 -9.29
CA ILE A 77 3.78 14.88 -8.81
C ILE A 77 3.06 15.99 -9.58
N SER A 78 2.94 15.87 -10.90
CA SER A 78 2.21 16.84 -11.72
C SER A 78 0.71 16.92 -11.34
N ALA A 79 0.12 15.83 -10.92
CA ALA A 79 -1.29 15.77 -10.51
C ALA A 79 -1.52 16.19 -9.04
N LEU A 80 -0.45 16.51 -8.30
CA LEU A 80 -0.50 16.66 -6.85
C LEU A 80 -1.50 17.71 -6.36
N VAL A 81 -1.62 18.84 -7.05
CA VAL A 81 -2.56 19.92 -6.65
C VAL A 81 -4.00 19.38 -6.65
N LYS A 82 -4.39 18.68 -7.70
CA LYS A 82 -5.74 18.08 -7.81
C LYS A 82 -5.95 16.93 -6.84
N MET A 83 -4.93 16.11 -6.64
CA MET A 83 -4.98 15.00 -5.68
C MET A 83 -5.12 15.51 -4.24
N LYS A 84 -4.42 16.58 -3.86
CA LYS A 84 -4.58 17.22 -2.56
C LYS A 84 -5.99 17.76 -2.37
N ASP A 85 -6.55 18.39 -3.41
CA ASP A 85 -7.90 18.92 -3.36
C ASP A 85 -8.91 17.79 -3.11
N LEU A 86 -8.83 16.70 -3.86
CA LEU A 86 -9.68 15.52 -3.65
C LEU A 86 -9.55 14.95 -2.24
N TYR A 87 -8.33 14.74 -1.77
CA TYR A 87 -8.05 14.23 -0.42
C TYR A 87 -8.58 15.17 0.67
N ASN A 88 -8.34 16.46 0.54
CA ASN A 88 -8.80 17.45 1.51
C ASN A 88 -10.33 17.60 1.54
N ASN A 89 -11.01 17.16 0.48
CA ASN A 89 -12.48 17.17 0.39
C ASN A 89 -13.11 15.78 0.61
N GLY A 90 -12.37 14.83 1.18
CA GLY A 90 -12.93 13.61 1.71
C GLY A 90 -12.68 12.33 0.92
N MET A 91 -11.93 12.39 -0.19
CA MET A 91 -11.55 11.17 -0.90
C MET A 91 -10.55 10.36 -0.08
N ASN A 92 -10.85 9.07 0.08
CA ASN A 92 -9.97 8.14 0.77
C ASN A 92 -8.94 7.54 -0.18
N LEU A 93 -7.78 7.13 0.35
CA LEU A 93 -6.73 6.50 -0.43
C LEU A 93 -6.24 5.20 0.20
N LEU A 94 -5.99 4.22 -0.65
CA LEU A 94 -5.18 3.05 -0.35
C LEU A 94 -3.87 3.21 -1.09
N LEU A 95 -2.77 3.34 -0.35
CA LEU A 95 -1.42 3.52 -0.91
C LEU A 95 -0.59 2.29 -0.55
N THR A 96 -0.11 1.57 -1.56
CA THR A 96 0.60 0.32 -1.32
C THR A 96 2.00 0.33 -1.94
N ARG A 97 2.93 -0.31 -1.26
CA ARG A 97 4.36 -0.30 -1.55
C ARG A 97 4.92 1.12 -1.61
N TYR A 98 5.60 1.49 -2.70
CA TYR A 98 6.22 2.81 -2.82
C TYR A 98 5.22 3.95 -3.00
N ALA A 99 3.96 3.64 -3.33
CA ALA A 99 2.90 4.65 -3.31
C ALA A 99 2.70 5.28 -1.91
N THR A 100 3.14 4.60 -0.85
CA THR A 100 3.10 5.13 0.52
C THR A 100 3.89 6.44 0.69
N TYR A 101 4.89 6.70 -0.15
CA TYR A 101 5.59 7.99 -0.20
C TYR A 101 4.63 9.16 -0.45
N TYR A 102 3.55 8.90 -1.18
CA TYR A 102 2.61 9.95 -1.58
C TYR A 102 1.86 10.60 -0.42
N ALA A 103 1.71 9.89 0.70
CA ALA A 103 1.06 10.42 1.90
C ALA A 103 1.76 11.69 2.41
N ALA A 104 3.10 11.73 2.38
CA ALA A 104 3.86 12.92 2.74
C ALA A 104 3.59 14.08 1.78
N LYS A 105 3.53 13.80 0.48
CA LYS A 105 3.24 14.80 -0.55
C LYS A 105 1.83 15.38 -0.44
N LEU A 106 0.86 14.56 -0.05
CA LEU A 106 -0.51 14.98 0.17
C LEU A 106 -0.71 15.81 1.45
N GLY A 107 0.30 15.87 2.32
CA GLY A 107 0.22 16.58 3.58
C GLY A 107 -0.48 15.80 4.69
N ALA A 108 -0.58 14.47 4.56
CA ALA A 108 -1.19 13.62 5.57
C ALA A 108 -0.32 13.43 6.82
N THR A 109 0.99 13.66 6.70
CA THR A 109 1.96 13.47 7.78
C THR A 109 2.25 14.80 8.50
N LEU A 110 2.50 14.75 9.80
CA LEU A 110 2.81 15.96 10.59
C LEU A 110 4.24 16.48 10.33
N ASP A 111 5.17 15.60 10.07
CA ASP A 111 6.60 15.92 9.89
C ASP A 111 7.06 15.95 8.43
N GLY A 112 6.17 15.60 7.50
CA GLY A 112 6.50 15.56 6.07
C GLY A 112 7.38 14.40 5.64
N ASN A 113 7.65 13.44 6.52
CA ASN A 113 8.56 12.33 6.24
C ASN A 113 7.89 11.21 5.43
N ASN A 114 8.67 10.59 4.55
CA ASN A 114 8.35 9.34 3.86
C ASN A 114 8.92 8.14 4.64
N PRO A 115 8.51 6.89 4.34
CA PRO A 115 9.12 5.71 4.94
C PRO A 115 10.65 5.76 4.87
N ASN A 116 11.31 5.41 5.97
CA ASN A 116 12.75 5.61 6.16
C ASN A 116 13.59 4.34 5.92
N ASN A 117 12.95 3.22 5.60
CA ASN A 117 13.64 1.94 5.39
C ASN A 117 12.98 1.19 4.24
N CYS A 118 13.53 1.37 3.03
CA CYS A 118 12.94 0.88 1.80
C CYS A 118 13.96 0.16 0.94
N TRP A 119 13.52 -0.91 0.27
CA TRP A 119 14.31 -1.67 -0.70
C TRP A 119 13.37 -2.47 -1.62
N GLY A 120 13.93 -3.17 -2.61
CA GLY A 120 13.16 -4.10 -3.44
C GLY A 120 14.02 -4.85 -4.43
N GLN A 121 13.42 -5.90 -4.98
CA GLN A 121 13.97 -6.71 -6.06
C GLN A 121 13.22 -6.44 -7.36
N SER A 122 13.69 -7.01 -8.47
CA SER A 122 12.93 -7.00 -9.71
C SER A 122 11.91 -8.13 -9.75
N GLU A 123 10.90 -8.01 -10.60
CA GLU A 123 9.91 -9.06 -10.81
C GLU A 123 10.54 -10.36 -11.34
N GLU A 124 11.63 -10.24 -12.11
CA GLU A 124 12.34 -11.41 -12.67
C GLU A 124 13.26 -12.08 -11.64
N SER A 125 13.94 -11.30 -10.82
CA SER A 125 14.96 -11.83 -9.90
C SER A 125 14.43 -12.19 -8.52
N GLY A 126 13.43 -11.52 -8.02
CA GLY A 126 12.74 -11.80 -6.75
C GLY A 126 13.54 -12.48 -5.65
N GLU A 127 12.92 -12.73 -4.53
CA GLU A 127 13.54 -13.38 -3.38
C GLU A 127 12.70 -14.56 -2.89
N ILE A 128 13.37 -15.66 -2.51
CA ILE A 128 12.74 -16.80 -1.82
C ILE A 128 13.28 -16.82 -0.39
N VAL A 129 12.39 -16.66 0.58
CA VAL A 129 12.77 -16.79 1.99
C VAL A 129 12.61 -18.23 2.49
N GLY A 130 13.30 -18.57 3.57
CA GLY A 130 13.27 -19.91 4.15
C GLY A 130 11.96 -20.27 4.84
N GLY A 131 11.10 -19.29 5.15
CA GLY A 131 9.79 -19.47 5.77
C GLY A 131 8.67 -18.91 4.92
N ALA A 132 7.45 -18.97 5.41
CA ALA A 132 6.30 -18.34 4.77
C ALA A 132 6.39 -16.81 4.88
N TRP A 133 5.98 -16.13 3.83
CA TRP A 133 5.93 -14.66 3.78
C TRP A 133 4.81 -14.14 4.69
N ASN A 134 5.14 -13.28 5.64
CA ASN A 134 4.18 -12.80 6.63
C ASN A 134 4.60 -11.46 7.24
N PHE A 135 3.66 -10.85 7.98
CA PHE A 135 3.95 -9.75 8.90
C PHE A 135 3.10 -9.88 10.17
N PHE A 136 3.52 -9.24 11.25
CA PHE A 136 2.88 -9.33 12.57
C PHE A 136 1.80 -8.27 12.72
N ILE A 137 0.69 -8.67 13.35
CA ILE A 137 -0.45 -7.77 13.62
C ILE A 137 -0.81 -7.74 15.12
N GLN A 138 0.08 -8.18 15.98
CA GLN A 138 -0.16 -8.24 17.41
C GLN A 138 -0.65 -6.90 17.98
N GLY A 139 -1.76 -6.93 18.70
CA GLY A 139 -2.43 -5.75 19.22
C GLY A 139 -3.47 -5.14 18.27
N HIS A 140 -3.55 -5.61 17.02
CA HIS A 140 -4.44 -5.08 15.98
C HIS A 140 -5.29 -6.18 15.30
N GLU A 141 -5.39 -7.36 15.92
CA GLU A 141 -6.08 -8.53 15.35
C GLU A 141 -7.55 -8.25 15.04
N SER A 142 -8.18 -7.34 15.78
CA SER A 142 -9.59 -6.97 15.57
C SER A 142 -9.81 -5.89 14.51
N HIS A 143 -8.73 -5.31 13.97
CA HIS A 143 -8.86 -4.28 12.94
C HIS A 143 -9.55 -4.83 11.69
N ALA A 144 -10.36 -4.02 11.02
CA ALA A 144 -11.12 -4.42 9.85
C ALA A 144 -10.25 -4.99 8.72
N LEU A 145 -9.00 -4.54 8.59
CA LEU A 145 -8.06 -5.04 7.59
C LEU A 145 -7.83 -6.55 7.68
N TYR A 146 -7.89 -7.12 8.88
CA TYR A 146 -7.40 -8.47 9.16
C TYR A 146 -8.49 -9.51 9.35
N GLN A 147 -9.73 -9.18 9.00
CA GLN A 147 -10.86 -10.08 9.16
C GLN A 147 -10.95 -11.11 8.03
N ASN A 148 -11.32 -12.35 8.38
CA ASN A 148 -11.59 -13.44 7.43
C ASN A 148 -10.40 -13.83 6.55
N LEU A 149 -9.18 -13.65 7.01
CA LEU A 149 -7.98 -14.14 6.33
C LEU A 149 -7.77 -15.63 6.62
N ALA A 150 -7.14 -16.34 5.70
CA ALA A 150 -6.68 -17.70 5.97
C ALA A 150 -5.52 -17.64 6.97
N MET A 151 -5.69 -18.28 8.13
CA MET A 151 -4.71 -18.23 9.23
C MET A 151 -3.92 -19.53 9.31
N ASN A 152 -2.76 -19.47 9.98
CA ASN A 152 -1.90 -20.63 10.16
C ASN A 152 -2.12 -21.25 11.57
N ASN A 153 -2.70 -22.45 11.61
CA ASN A 153 -2.79 -23.30 12.82
C ASN A 153 -3.18 -22.57 14.13
N GLY A 154 -4.20 -21.69 14.06
CA GLY A 154 -4.69 -20.97 15.24
C GLY A 154 -3.86 -19.75 15.63
N GLU A 155 -2.82 -19.40 14.90
CA GLU A 155 -2.14 -18.11 15.08
C GLU A 155 -3.09 -16.98 14.75
N THR A 156 -3.18 -15.98 15.62
CA THR A 156 -4.04 -14.81 15.42
C THR A 156 -3.24 -13.53 15.20
N ASN A 157 -1.92 -13.59 15.39
CA ASN A 157 -1.04 -12.42 15.45
C ASN A 157 -0.20 -12.19 14.20
N LYS A 158 -0.43 -12.96 13.13
CA LYS A 158 0.30 -12.83 11.85
C LYS A 158 -0.65 -12.88 10.66
N VAL A 159 -0.32 -12.11 9.65
CA VAL A 159 -0.89 -12.21 8.31
C VAL A 159 0.10 -12.92 7.41
N TYR A 160 -0.30 -14.05 6.86
CA TYR A 160 0.48 -14.78 5.87
C TYR A 160 -0.03 -14.43 4.48
N THR A 161 0.87 -14.25 3.53
CA THR A 161 0.53 -13.95 2.14
C THR A 161 0.94 -15.05 1.18
N PHE A 162 2.06 -15.71 1.45
CA PHE A 162 2.56 -16.84 0.65
C PHE A 162 3.19 -17.89 1.56
N ASP A 163 3.06 -19.16 1.17
CA ASP A 163 3.73 -20.27 1.83
C ASP A 163 5.22 -20.32 1.46
N THR A 164 5.96 -21.23 2.10
CA THR A 164 7.39 -21.43 1.85
C THR A 164 7.67 -21.78 0.39
N GLY A 165 8.71 -21.19 -0.17
CA GLY A 165 9.19 -21.49 -1.52
C GLY A 165 8.67 -20.57 -2.62
N TYR A 166 7.75 -19.68 -2.32
CA TYR A 166 7.31 -18.69 -3.30
C TYR A 166 8.31 -17.55 -3.43
N ARG A 167 8.56 -17.16 -4.68
CA ARG A 167 9.42 -16.02 -5.00
C ARG A 167 8.58 -14.76 -5.06
N THR A 168 8.99 -13.73 -4.31
CA THR A 168 8.38 -12.40 -4.33
C THR A 168 9.43 -11.34 -4.57
N THR A 169 9.02 -10.13 -4.92
CA THR A 169 9.94 -9.01 -5.13
C THR A 169 10.49 -8.47 -3.81
N ASN A 170 9.91 -8.83 -2.68
CA ASN A 170 10.25 -8.24 -1.37
C ASN A 170 10.38 -6.72 -1.42
N SER A 171 9.55 -6.07 -2.24
CA SER A 171 9.55 -4.62 -2.39
C SER A 171 8.91 -4.00 -1.17
N THR A 172 9.73 -3.35 -0.35
CA THR A 172 9.35 -2.92 0.98
C THR A 172 9.50 -1.41 1.11
N ALA A 173 8.47 -0.77 1.66
CA ALA A 173 8.50 0.60 2.11
C ALA A 173 7.98 0.61 3.56
N GLN A 174 8.89 0.66 4.52
CA GLN A 174 8.57 0.52 5.94
C GLN A 174 9.21 1.62 6.78
N TRP A 175 8.80 1.69 8.04
CA TRP A 175 9.36 2.60 9.03
C TRP A 175 10.25 1.83 9.99
N HIS A 176 11.55 2.07 9.95
CA HIS A 176 12.45 1.60 10.99
C HIS A 176 12.20 2.39 12.26
N ILE A 177 11.97 1.70 13.36
CA ILE A 177 11.73 2.29 14.69
C ILE A 177 12.92 1.93 15.58
N GLY A 178 13.57 2.96 16.09
CA GLY A 178 14.74 2.83 16.94
C GLY A 178 15.59 4.10 16.89
N SER A 179 16.33 4.36 17.94
CA SER A 179 17.21 5.54 18.03
C SER A 179 18.49 5.42 17.18
N ASP A 180 18.80 4.21 16.72
CA ASP A 180 19.99 3.90 15.92
C ASP A 180 19.96 4.50 14.51
N TRP A 181 18.75 4.78 13.97
CA TRP A 181 18.56 5.42 12.65
C TRP A 181 18.14 6.89 12.76
N GLY A 182 17.96 7.42 13.96
CA GLY A 182 17.37 8.73 14.16
C GLY A 182 15.86 8.71 13.84
N GLY A 183 15.22 9.86 13.97
CA GLY A 183 13.80 10.05 13.69
C GLY A 183 12.89 9.58 14.80
N TYR A 184 12.64 8.29 14.95
CA TYR A 184 11.62 7.78 15.86
C TYR A 184 12.20 6.73 16.81
N ALA A 185 12.40 7.10 18.08
CA ALA A 185 12.96 6.19 19.08
C ALA A 185 12.00 5.06 19.47
N THR A 186 10.68 5.31 19.44
CA THR A 186 9.63 4.35 19.78
C THR A 186 8.43 4.50 18.83
N ASN A 187 7.55 3.50 18.82
CA ASN A 187 6.29 3.58 18.09
C ASN A 187 5.42 4.76 18.57
N GLU A 188 5.42 5.04 19.87
CA GLU A 188 4.68 6.18 20.41
C GLU A 188 5.23 7.52 19.88
N VAL A 189 6.55 7.68 19.79
CA VAL A 189 7.19 8.86 19.20
C VAL A 189 6.82 8.99 17.72
N TRP A 190 6.81 7.87 16.98
CA TRP A 190 6.38 7.87 15.60
C TRP A 190 4.91 8.34 15.46
N ARG A 191 4.00 7.79 16.28
CA ARG A 191 2.59 8.23 16.27
C ARG A 191 2.46 9.71 16.57
N THR A 192 3.14 10.22 17.59
CA THR A 192 3.05 11.61 18.02
C THR A 192 3.66 12.57 17.01
N ASN A 193 4.84 12.28 16.49
CA ASN A 193 5.59 13.21 15.65
C ASN A 193 5.22 13.09 14.17
N HIS A 194 4.92 11.89 13.71
CA HIS A 194 4.56 11.62 12.32
C HIS A 194 3.05 11.71 12.06
N GLY A 195 2.25 11.30 13.04
CA GLY A 195 0.79 11.38 12.94
C GLY A 195 0.13 10.13 12.35
N GLY A 196 0.86 9.07 12.12
CA GLY A 196 0.31 7.79 11.68
C GLY A 196 -0.19 6.92 12.83
N VAL A 197 -0.96 5.89 12.51
CA VAL A 197 -1.39 4.83 13.43
C VAL A 197 -0.85 3.51 12.90
N ASP A 198 0.03 2.86 13.64
CA ASP A 198 0.65 1.60 13.27
C ASP A 198 -0.34 0.43 13.38
N LEU A 199 -0.37 -0.43 12.37
CA LEU A 199 -1.31 -1.56 12.25
C LEU A 199 -0.62 -2.91 12.02
N GLY A 200 0.63 -2.91 11.57
CA GLY A 200 1.35 -4.14 11.29
C GLY A 200 2.86 -3.94 11.29
N TYR A 201 3.59 -5.03 11.56
CA TYR A 201 5.03 -4.97 11.84
C TYR A 201 5.78 -6.06 11.10
N GLY A 202 6.96 -5.74 10.59
CA GLY A 202 7.92 -6.72 10.09
C GLY A 202 8.58 -7.51 11.24
N GLY A 203 9.38 -8.50 10.89
CA GLY A 203 10.08 -9.35 11.88
C GLY A 203 11.09 -8.59 12.72
N ASP A 204 11.56 -7.44 12.25
CA ASP A 204 12.48 -6.53 12.96
C ASP A 204 11.73 -5.45 13.79
N GLY A 205 10.40 -5.48 13.82
CA GLY A 205 9.58 -4.49 14.50
C GLY A 205 9.29 -3.23 13.68
N ALA A 206 9.77 -3.12 12.45
CA ALA A 206 9.45 -2.00 11.58
C ALA A 206 7.96 -1.96 11.25
N ILE A 207 7.41 -0.75 11.09
CA ILE A 207 6.00 -0.58 10.74
C ILE A 207 5.84 -0.82 9.25
N VAL A 208 5.05 -1.82 8.86
CA VAL A 208 4.81 -2.22 7.47
C VAL A 208 3.36 -2.00 7.02
N ALA A 209 2.44 -1.78 7.96
CA ALA A 209 1.06 -1.38 7.67
C ALA A 209 0.67 -0.29 8.66
N TRP A 210 0.04 0.76 8.17
CA TRP A 210 -0.35 1.91 8.98
C TRP A 210 -1.48 2.70 8.34
N GLU A 211 -2.07 3.64 9.07
CA GLU A 211 -3.13 4.50 8.55
C GLU A 211 -2.97 5.95 9.03
N TYR A 212 -3.57 6.85 8.27
CA TYR A 212 -3.77 8.25 8.64
C TYR A 212 -5.28 8.47 8.71
N LEU A 213 -5.78 8.71 9.93
CA LEU A 213 -7.21 8.89 10.16
C LEU A 213 -7.70 10.22 9.61
N SER A 214 -8.93 10.25 9.13
CA SER A 214 -9.53 11.50 8.64
C SER A 214 -9.58 12.54 9.74
N GLU A 215 -9.31 13.79 9.37
CA GLU A 215 -9.37 14.95 10.25
C GLU A 215 -10.03 16.10 9.49
N GLY A 216 -11.07 16.67 10.08
CA GLY A 216 -11.88 17.69 9.41
C GLY A 216 -12.57 17.12 8.17
N SER A 217 -12.38 17.75 7.01
CA SER A 217 -12.94 17.33 5.73
C SER A 217 -12.08 16.31 4.97
N ARG A 218 -10.89 16.00 5.49
CA ARG A 218 -9.94 15.10 4.83
C ARG A 218 -10.46 13.67 4.78
N GLY A 219 -10.06 12.92 3.76
CA GLY A 219 -10.21 11.47 3.72
C GLY A 219 -9.27 10.76 4.68
N SER A 220 -9.41 9.44 4.74
CA SER A 220 -8.48 8.54 5.44
C SER A 220 -7.53 7.89 4.44
N ILE A 221 -6.34 7.53 4.90
CA ILE A 221 -5.35 6.79 4.09
C ILE A 221 -4.96 5.52 4.83
N VAL A 222 -5.02 4.38 4.13
CA VAL A 222 -4.40 3.12 4.58
C VAL A 222 -3.15 2.90 3.74
N CYS A 223 -2.05 2.54 4.41
CA CYS A 223 -0.75 2.24 3.79
C CYS A 223 -0.35 0.79 4.06
N ILE A 224 0.06 0.07 3.02
CA ILE A 224 0.62 -1.28 3.12
C ILE A 224 1.96 -1.28 2.38
N GLY A 225 3.05 -1.29 3.13
CA GLY A 225 4.42 -1.26 2.59
C GLY A 225 5.21 -2.54 2.85
N SER A 226 4.55 -3.61 3.27
CA SER A 226 5.21 -4.91 3.51
C SER A 226 5.73 -5.53 2.23
N GLY A 227 6.94 -6.08 2.27
CA GLY A 227 7.54 -6.83 1.16
C GLY A 227 6.81 -8.13 0.82
N CYS A 228 5.94 -8.60 1.69
CA CYS A 228 5.10 -9.77 1.41
C CYS A 228 3.77 -9.42 0.71
N TYR A 229 3.49 -8.17 0.48
CA TYR A 229 2.33 -7.72 -0.27
C TYR A 229 2.71 -7.65 -1.76
N ASP A 230 2.54 -8.77 -2.46
CA ASP A 230 3.02 -8.97 -3.84
C ASP A 230 1.90 -9.50 -4.72
N TRP A 231 1.57 -8.76 -5.78
CA TRP A 231 0.49 -9.11 -6.71
C TRP A 231 0.97 -9.96 -7.88
N TYR A 232 2.21 -9.80 -8.31
CA TYR A 232 2.76 -10.58 -9.42
C TYR A 232 2.85 -12.07 -9.08
N ALA A 233 3.42 -12.38 -7.91
CA ALA A 233 3.46 -13.75 -7.42
C ALA A 233 2.05 -14.29 -7.15
N TYR A 234 1.14 -13.45 -6.63
CA TYR A 234 -0.26 -13.82 -6.42
C TYR A 234 -0.94 -14.24 -7.72
N GLY A 235 -0.72 -13.50 -8.82
CA GLY A 235 -1.33 -13.77 -10.12
C GLY A 235 -0.77 -15.00 -10.83
N ILE A 236 0.51 -15.34 -10.58
CA ILE A 236 1.19 -16.42 -11.33
C ILE A 236 1.05 -17.78 -10.63
N ASP A 237 1.52 -17.91 -9.41
CA ASP A 237 1.70 -19.22 -8.77
C ASP A 237 0.87 -19.41 -7.49
N ALA A 238 0.24 -18.35 -7.00
CA ALA A 238 -0.40 -18.36 -5.69
C ALA A 238 -1.64 -19.27 -5.59
N SER A 239 -2.18 -19.75 -6.73
CA SER A 239 -3.41 -20.57 -6.72
C SER A 239 -3.29 -21.89 -5.95
N ALA A 240 -2.07 -22.41 -5.80
CA ALA A 240 -1.81 -23.65 -5.04
C ALA A 240 -1.39 -23.38 -3.60
N ASP A 241 -1.24 -22.13 -3.21
CA ASP A 241 -0.78 -21.73 -1.88
C ASP A 241 -1.91 -21.83 -0.86
N LYS A 242 -1.62 -22.30 0.36
CA LYS A 242 -2.64 -22.40 1.42
C LYS A 242 -3.14 -21.05 1.92
N TYR A 243 -2.37 -19.97 1.70
CA TYR A 243 -2.77 -18.60 2.00
C TYR A 243 -3.31 -17.88 0.77
N HIS A 244 -3.57 -18.64 -0.30
CA HIS A 244 -4.12 -18.09 -1.53
C HIS A 244 -5.37 -17.25 -1.24
N GLY A 245 -5.39 -16.04 -1.77
CA GLY A 245 -6.48 -15.10 -1.55
C GLY A 245 -6.23 -14.08 -0.45
N ASN A 246 -5.24 -14.26 0.44
CA ASN A 246 -5.02 -13.30 1.53
C ASN A 246 -4.58 -11.91 1.03
N VAL A 247 -3.77 -11.83 -0.02
CA VAL A 247 -3.39 -10.53 -0.61
C VAL A 247 -4.63 -9.79 -1.11
N ALA A 248 -5.48 -10.48 -1.87
CA ALA A 248 -6.74 -9.92 -2.38
C ALA A 248 -7.71 -9.59 -1.24
N LYS A 249 -7.83 -10.49 -0.25
CA LYS A 249 -8.73 -10.30 0.89
C LYS A 249 -8.33 -9.11 1.75
N LEU A 250 -7.04 -8.97 2.03
CA LEU A 250 -6.48 -7.82 2.74
C LEU A 250 -6.80 -6.52 2.00
N THR A 251 -6.64 -6.52 0.69
CA THR A 251 -6.93 -5.35 -0.15
C THR A 251 -8.41 -5.01 -0.15
N LYS A 252 -9.28 -6.01 -0.30
CA LYS A 252 -10.73 -5.81 -0.26
C LYS A 252 -11.18 -5.27 1.10
N ASN A 253 -10.62 -5.83 2.19
CA ASN A 253 -10.89 -5.34 3.54
C ASN A 253 -10.47 -3.87 3.69
N ALA A 254 -9.32 -3.48 3.15
CA ALA A 254 -8.85 -2.08 3.20
C ALA A 254 -9.80 -1.15 2.44
N ILE A 255 -10.23 -1.54 1.24
CA ILE A 255 -11.17 -0.77 0.44
C ILE A 255 -12.52 -0.62 1.17
N ASP A 256 -13.05 -1.72 1.71
CA ASP A 256 -14.31 -1.70 2.44
C ASP A 256 -14.22 -0.85 3.72
N TYR A 257 -13.12 -0.98 4.46
CA TYR A 257 -12.86 -0.16 5.64
C TYR A 257 -12.83 1.33 5.31
N LEU A 258 -12.13 1.71 4.25
CA LEU A 258 -12.01 3.10 3.81
C LEU A 258 -13.33 3.68 3.28
N THR A 259 -14.22 2.85 2.77
CA THR A 259 -15.53 3.28 2.26
C THR A 259 -16.67 3.07 3.24
N GLY A 260 -16.39 2.59 4.45
CA GLY A 260 -17.38 2.40 5.52
C GLY A 260 -18.32 1.22 5.28
N LYS A 261 -17.86 0.22 4.58
CA LYS A 261 -18.66 -0.99 4.24
C LYS A 261 -18.36 -2.18 5.14
#